data_eead86ef6fb4022d5d34928708fd5a70
#
_entry.id   eead86ef6fb4022d5d34928708fd5a70
#
_cell.length_a   1.000
_cell.length_b   1.000
_cell.length_c   1.000
_cell.angle_alpha   90.00
_cell.angle_beta   90.00
_cell.angle_gamma   90.00
#
_symmetry.space_group_name_H-M   'P 1'
#
loop_
_entity.id
_entity.type
_entity.pdbx_description
1 polymer ?
#
loop_
_entity_poly.entity_id
_entity_poly.type
_entity_poly.pdbx_seq_one_letter_code
_entity_poly.pdbx_strand_id
1 'polypeptide(L)'
;MGALRSFRGVVRAIGIVAVALAIGAPAEAAARWPRELRLEKGVLVVYQPQVETLEGVTLTGRMAVSWEKSGTAPVFGVVWFESRFLSDKDTREVHVEEFTVRKVRFPQSTPEQEAQFSDYFDKEVPKWDLRPSFEELENSVAASKRQTQSEKRLKSDPPKFVFSNDPAVLLLYDGQPLLRPIEKTELQRAVNTPFFVVCEPAAHKCYLTGAKFWY
;
A
#
# COMPACT_ATOMS: atom_id res chain seq x y z
N MET A 1 -38.34 -82.19 -30.34
CA MET A 1 -37.70 -82.35 -29.02
C MET A 1 -36.72 -81.16 -28.86
N GLY A 2 -36.85 -80.36 -27.84
CA GLY A 2 -35.97 -79.28 -27.50
C GLY A 2 -36.64 -77.94 -27.26
N ALA A 3 -36.87 -77.62 -26.00
CA ALA A 3 -37.64 -76.52 -25.46
C ALA A 3 -36.90 -75.14 -25.66
N LEU A 4 -37.62 -74.17 -26.21
CA LEU A 4 -37.24 -72.77 -26.16
C LEU A 4 -37.60 -72.13 -24.82
N ARG A 5 -36.62 -71.75 -24.05
CA ARG A 5 -36.86 -70.94 -22.84
C ARG A 5 -36.70 -69.43 -23.23
N SER A 6 -37.79 -68.71 -23.07
CA SER A 6 -37.95 -67.30 -23.16
C SER A 6 -37.17 -66.59 -22.03
N PHE A 7 -36.29 -65.70 -22.40
CA PHE A 7 -35.65 -64.76 -21.44
C PHE A 7 -36.26 -63.35 -21.62
N ARG A 8 -37.10 -62.96 -20.70
CA ARG A 8 -37.62 -61.60 -20.59
C ARG A 8 -36.53 -60.70 -20.02
N GLY A 9 -35.97 -59.87 -20.89
CA GLY A 9 -35.07 -58.81 -20.51
C GLY A 9 -35.80 -57.63 -19.85
N VAL A 10 -35.43 -57.33 -18.66
CA VAL A 10 -35.87 -56.15 -17.91
C VAL A 10 -35.09 -54.94 -18.43
N VAL A 11 -35.82 -54.04 -19.12
CA VAL A 11 -35.27 -52.75 -19.51
C VAL A 11 -35.27 -51.83 -18.28
N ARG A 12 -34.10 -51.59 -17.70
CA ARG A 12 -33.88 -50.55 -16.69
C ARG A 12 -33.77 -49.21 -17.39
N ALA A 13 -34.75 -48.34 -17.18
CA ALA A 13 -34.69 -46.93 -17.56
C ALA A 13 -33.64 -46.24 -16.73
N ILE A 14 -32.55 -45.85 -17.34
CA ILE A 14 -31.52 -44.98 -16.74
C ILE A 14 -32.02 -43.53 -16.90
N GLY A 15 -32.53 -42.97 -15.81
CA GLY A 15 -32.86 -41.56 -15.72
C GLY A 15 -31.57 -40.72 -15.81
N ILE A 16 -31.43 -39.99 -16.92
CA ILE A 16 -30.37 -38.97 -17.07
C ILE A 16 -30.80 -37.76 -16.22
N VAL A 17 -30.21 -37.62 -15.04
CA VAL A 17 -30.27 -36.38 -14.28
C VAL A 17 -29.38 -35.35 -14.99
N ALA A 18 -29.99 -34.45 -15.73
CA ALA A 18 -29.32 -33.28 -16.27
C ALA A 18 -28.99 -32.35 -15.12
N VAL A 19 -27.74 -32.40 -14.65
CA VAL A 19 -27.19 -31.36 -13.76
C VAL A 19 -26.97 -30.12 -14.62
N ALA A 20 -27.91 -29.16 -14.53
CA ALA A 20 -27.69 -27.82 -15.08
C ALA A 20 -26.55 -27.17 -14.30
N LEU A 21 -25.33 -27.18 -14.89
CA LEU A 21 -24.27 -26.29 -14.45
C LEU A 21 -24.78 -24.87 -14.70
N ALA A 22 -25.16 -24.18 -13.63
CA ALA A 22 -25.30 -22.75 -13.64
C ALA A 22 -23.89 -22.18 -13.91
N ILE A 23 -23.64 -21.84 -15.18
CA ILE A 23 -22.50 -21.04 -15.57
C ILE A 23 -22.77 -19.68 -14.91
N GLY A 24 -22.18 -19.48 -13.73
CA GLY A 24 -22.14 -18.18 -13.09
C GLY A 24 -21.59 -17.18 -14.12
N ALA A 25 -22.35 -16.11 -14.39
CA ALA A 25 -21.87 -15.01 -15.18
C ALA A 25 -20.49 -14.59 -14.62
N PRO A 26 -19.49 -14.30 -15.46
CA PRO A 26 -18.22 -13.82 -14.96
C PRO A 26 -18.48 -12.56 -14.13
N ALA A 27 -18.11 -12.59 -12.87
CA ALA A 27 -18.08 -11.41 -12.03
C ALA A 27 -17.30 -10.35 -12.84
N GLU A 28 -17.96 -9.25 -13.11
CA GLU A 28 -17.45 -8.12 -13.87
C GLU A 28 -16.04 -7.80 -13.40
N ALA A 29 -15.10 -7.80 -14.33
CA ALA A 29 -13.69 -7.76 -13.99
C ALA A 29 -13.36 -6.40 -13.41
N ALA A 30 -13.32 -6.32 -12.09
CA ALA A 30 -12.67 -5.21 -11.40
C ALA A 30 -11.35 -4.90 -12.13
N ALA A 31 -11.08 -3.63 -12.38
CA ALA A 31 -9.93 -3.22 -13.17
C ALA A 31 -8.66 -3.91 -12.67
N ARG A 32 -8.11 -4.82 -13.48
CA ARG A 32 -6.92 -5.58 -13.07
C ARG A 32 -5.71 -4.67 -13.09
N TRP A 33 -5.09 -4.52 -11.96
CA TRP A 33 -3.83 -3.80 -11.80
C TRP A 33 -2.67 -4.78 -11.50
N PRO A 34 -1.43 -4.50 -11.95
CA PRO A 34 -1.02 -3.38 -12.81
C PRO A 34 -1.48 -3.55 -14.25
N ARG A 35 -1.55 -2.43 -15.01
CA ARG A 35 -1.80 -2.42 -16.44
C ARG A 35 -0.51 -2.22 -17.21
N GLU A 36 -0.24 -3.09 -18.16
CA GLU A 36 0.90 -2.98 -19.07
C GLU A 36 0.46 -2.39 -20.40
N LEU A 37 1.14 -1.34 -20.83
CA LEU A 37 0.92 -0.68 -22.11
C LEU A 37 2.21 -0.77 -22.92
N ARG A 38 2.14 -1.51 -24.03
CA ARG A 38 3.27 -1.66 -24.94
C ARG A 38 3.26 -0.52 -25.95
N LEU A 39 4.27 0.33 -25.88
CA LEU A 39 4.50 1.46 -26.75
C LEU A 39 5.66 1.15 -27.71
N GLU A 40 5.78 1.92 -28.78
CA GLU A 40 6.85 1.72 -29.78
C GLU A 40 8.27 1.71 -29.17
N LYS A 41 8.48 2.47 -28.09
CA LYS A 41 9.80 2.67 -27.50
C LYS A 41 10.03 1.89 -26.18
N GLY A 42 9.04 1.08 -25.74
CA GLY A 42 9.16 0.35 -24.49
C GLY A 42 7.82 -0.05 -23.87
N VAL A 43 7.86 -0.43 -22.61
CA VAL A 43 6.69 -0.86 -21.83
C VAL A 43 6.42 0.15 -20.72
N LEU A 44 5.20 0.65 -20.68
CA LEU A 44 4.69 1.48 -19.58
C LEU A 44 3.80 0.61 -18.70
N VAL A 45 4.14 0.48 -17.43
CA VAL A 45 3.32 -0.21 -16.44
C VAL A 45 2.68 0.83 -15.54
N VAL A 46 1.37 0.75 -15.40
CA VAL A 46 0.59 1.62 -14.52
C VAL A 46 0.06 0.80 -13.36
N TYR A 47 0.38 1.21 -12.16
CA TYR A 47 -0.04 0.57 -10.91
C TYR A 47 -1.37 1.12 -10.44
N GLN A 48 -2.00 0.43 -9.51
CA GLN A 48 -3.31 0.79 -8.97
C GLN A 48 -3.33 2.25 -8.47
N PRO A 49 -4.27 3.09 -8.96
CA PRO A 49 -4.42 4.45 -8.51
C PRO A 49 -4.80 4.53 -7.02
N GLN A 50 -4.26 5.54 -6.35
CA GLN A 50 -4.63 5.90 -4.99
C GLN A 50 -5.47 7.18 -5.04
N VAL A 51 -6.72 7.08 -4.66
CA VAL A 51 -7.61 8.25 -4.58
C VAL A 51 -7.28 9.02 -3.29
N GLU A 52 -7.02 10.31 -3.42
CA GLU A 52 -6.65 11.19 -2.30
C GLU A 52 -7.85 11.97 -1.79
N THR A 53 -8.65 12.54 -2.70
CA THR A 53 -9.88 13.26 -2.34
C THR A 53 -11.04 12.84 -3.24
N LEU A 54 -12.25 13.00 -2.69
CA LEU A 54 -13.50 12.80 -3.38
C LEU A 54 -14.44 13.92 -2.96
N GLU A 55 -14.72 14.84 -3.88
CA GLU A 55 -15.57 16.03 -3.63
C GLU A 55 -16.65 16.13 -4.71
N GLY A 56 -17.86 15.77 -4.33
CA GLY A 56 -18.98 15.70 -5.26
C GLY A 56 -18.72 14.68 -6.35
N VAL A 57 -18.55 15.13 -7.59
CA VAL A 57 -18.29 14.32 -8.78
C VAL A 57 -16.82 14.37 -9.24
N THR A 58 -15.97 15.01 -8.45
CA THR A 58 -14.55 15.17 -8.77
C THR A 58 -13.70 14.36 -7.79
N LEU A 59 -12.78 13.60 -8.30
CA LEU A 59 -11.76 12.91 -7.51
C LEU A 59 -10.36 13.39 -7.91
N THR A 60 -9.48 13.45 -6.93
CA THR A 60 -8.05 13.60 -7.17
C THR A 60 -7.32 12.38 -6.67
N GLY A 61 -6.20 12.09 -7.28
CA GLY A 61 -5.41 10.94 -6.91
C GLY A 61 -4.02 10.96 -7.52
N ARG A 62 -3.30 9.91 -7.19
CA ARG A 62 -1.99 9.64 -7.77
C ARG A 62 -1.87 8.17 -8.15
N MET A 63 -1.03 7.87 -9.11
CA MET A 63 -0.68 6.50 -9.49
C MET A 63 0.82 6.39 -9.71
N ALA A 64 1.40 5.29 -9.25
CA ALA A 64 2.75 4.93 -9.61
C ALA A 64 2.77 4.41 -11.04
N VAL A 65 3.84 4.70 -11.74
CA VAL A 65 4.08 4.22 -13.10
C VAL A 65 5.53 3.75 -13.22
N SER A 66 5.81 2.80 -14.10
CA SER A 66 7.19 2.49 -14.48
C SER A 66 7.32 2.47 -15.99
N TRP A 67 8.40 3.06 -16.47
CA TRP A 67 8.76 3.07 -17.87
C TRP A 67 10.02 2.25 -18.10
N GLU A 68 9.91 1.24 -18.94
CA GLU A 68 11.02 0.37 -19.33
C GLU A 68 11.25 0.50 -20.85
N LYS A 69 12.36 1.11 -21.21
CA LYS A 69 12.82 1.11 -22.59
C LYS A 69 13.53 -0.21 -22.88
N SER A 70 13.35 -0.76 -24.08
CA SER A 70 13.99 -2.03 -24.49
C SER A 70 15.46 -2.11 -24.07
N GLY A 71 15.80 -3.09 -23.23
CA GLY A 71 17.16 -3.36 -22.79
C GLY A 71 17.67 -2.48 -21.64
N THR A 72 16.80 -1.69 -21.00
CA THR A 72 17.17 -0.88 -19.82
C THR A 72 16.36 -1.29 -18.60
N ALA A 73 16.85 -0.94 -17.40
CA ALA A 73 16.09 -1.12 -16.17
C ALA A 73 14.87 -0.16 -16.16
N PRO A 74 13.73 -0.58 -15.55
CA PRO A 74 12.57 0.27 -15.43
C PRO A 74 12.84 1.50 -14.57
N VAL A 75 12.32 2.65 -15.01
CA VAL A 75 12.36 3.92 -14.28
C VAL A 75 10.98 4.17 -13.69
N PHE A 76 10.91 4.35 -12.38
CA PHE A 76 9.65 4.58 -11.68
C PHE A 76 9.33 6.07 -11.60
N GLY A 77 8.05 6.39 -11.76
CA GLY A 77 7.52 7.74 -11.66
C GLY A 77 6.18 7.79 -10.96
N VAL A 78 5.65 9.00 -10.80
CA VAL A 78 4.34 9.26 -10.21
C VAL A 78 3.58 10.22 -11.10
N VAL A 79 2.30 9.94 -11.28
CA VAL A 79 1.33 10.76 -12.01
C VAL A 79 0.25 11.19 -11.02
N TRP A 80 0.03 12.50 -10.87
CA TRP A 80 -1.10 13.08 -10.14
C TRP A 80 -2.17 13.46 -11.14
N PHE A 81 -3.40 13.13 -10.83
CA PHE A 81 -4.52 13.34 -11.73
C PHE A 81 -5.75 13.87 -10.99
N GLU A 82 -6.62 14.48 -11.77
CA GLU A 82 -7.99 14.82 -11.42
C GLU A 82 -8.91 14.15 -12.41
N SER A 83 -10.04 13.65 -11.93
CA SER A 83 -11.01 12.98 -12.77
C SER A 83 -12.41 13.39 -12.35
N ARG A 84 -13.28 13.59 -13.33
CA ARG A 84 -14.72 13.72 -13.12
C ARG A 84 -15.40 12.41 -13.42
N PHE A 85 -16.41 12.09 -12.64
CA PHE A 85 -17.17 10.87 -12.84
C PHE A 85 -18.67 11.12 -12.74
N LEU A 86 -19.43 10.28 -13.41
CA LEU A 86 -20.88 10.13 -13.20
C LEU A 86 -21.12 8.86 -12.40
N SER A 87 -21.99 8.92 -11.41
CA SER A 87 -22.46 7.74 -10.72
C SER A 87 -23.89 7.43 -11.16
N ASP A 88 -24.11 6.20 -11.55
CA ASP A 88 -25.46 5.67 -11.74
C ASP A 88 -26.04 5.32 -10.35
N LYS A 89 -27.21 5.88 -10.05
CA LYS A 89 -27.86 5.70 -8.76
C LYS A 89 -28.44 4.30 -8.57
N ASP A 90 -28.75 3.62 -9.66
CA ASP A 90 -29.40 2.33 -9.64
C ASP A 90 -28.39 1.19 -9.58
N THR A 91 -27.30 1.28 -10.33
CA THR A 91 -26.22 0.27 -10.37
C THR A 91 -25.12 0.54 -9.37
N ARG A 92 -25.00 1.77 -8.83
CA ARG A 92 -23.87 2.25 -8.02
C ARG A 92 -22.51 2.17 -8.75
N GLU A 93 -22.54 2.04 -10.06
CA GLU A 93 -21.34 2.10 -10.88
C GLU A 93 -20.92 3.54 -11.12
N VAL A 94 -19.62 3.73 -11.22
CA VAL A 94 -18.99 5.01 -11.49
C VAL A 94 -18.35 4.95 -12.86
N HIS A 95 -18.72 5.89 -13.72
CA HIS A 95 -18.12 6.06 -15.05
C HIS A 95 -17.20 7.27 -15.04
N VAL A 96 -15.94 7.07 -15.40
CA VAL A 96 -14.98 8.17 -15.58
C VAL A 96 -15.32 8.91 -16.85
N GLU A 97 -15.69 10.18 -16.76
CA GLU A 97 -16.02 11.03 -17.92
C GLU A 97 -14.81 11.80 -18.43
N GLU A 98 -14.08 12.38 -17.50
CA GLU A 98 -12.96 13.25 -17.80
C GLU A 98 -11.78 12.87 -16.91
N PHE A 99 -10.61 12.80 -17.52
CA PHE A 99 -9.36 12.53 -16.82
C PHE A 99 -8.34 13.57 -17.25
N THR A 100 -7.73 14.24 -16.28
CA THR A 100 -6.73 15.28 -16.52
C THR A 100 -5.51 15.03 -15.65
N VAL A 101 -4.34 14.94 -16.28
CA VAL A 101 -3.08 14.87 -15.57
C VAL A 101 -2.72 16.25 -15.03
N ARG A 102 -2.52 16.34 -13.74
CA ARG A 102 -2.09 17.57 -13.05
C ARG A 102 -0.58 17.69 -12.98
N LYS A 103 0.11 16.58 -12.86
CA LYS A 103 1.56 16.53 -12.75
C LYS A 103 2.10 15.15 -13.05
N VAL A 104 3.26 15.11 -13.69
CA VAL A 104 4.07 13.90 -13.89
C VAL A 104 5.45 14.13 -13.28
N ARG A 105 6.04 13.09 -12.72
CA ARG A 105 7.42 13.11 -12.22
C ARG A 105 8.09 11.78 -12.45
N PHE A 106 9.22 11.83 -13.13
CA PHE A 106 10.20 10.74 -13.21
C PHE A 106 11.57 11.24 -12.74
N PRO A 107 12.42 10.39 -12.17
CA PRO A 107 13.82 10.77 -11.93
C PRO A 107 14.50 11.19 -13.22
N GLN A 108 15.18 12.34 -13.20
CA GLN A 108 15.96 12.86 -14.34
C GLN A 108 15.14 13.15 -15.61
N SER A 109 13.81 13.28 -15.53
CA SER A 109 12.99 13.70 -16.66
C SER A 109 13.15 15.19 -16.93
N THR A 110 13.06 15.56 -18.22
CA THR A 110 12.91 16.95 -18.61
C THR A 110 11.44 17.37 -18.60
N PRO A 111 11.14 18.69 -18.49
CA PRO A 111 9.76 19.19 -18.57
C PRO A 111 9.03 18.73 -19.85
N GLU A 112 9.72 18.66 -20.97
CA GLU A 112 9.16 18.23 -22.25
C GLU A 112 8.79 16.74 -22.25
N GLN A 113 9.60 15.90 -21.59
CA GLN A 113 9.28 14.48 -21.40
C GLN A 113 8.08 14.30 -20.46
N GLU A 114 8.01 15.06 -19.38
CA GLU A 114 6.87 15.06 -18.46
C GLU A 114 5.59 15.48 -19.17
N ALA A 115 5.63 16.51 -20.03
CA ALA A 115 4.50 16.95 -20.84
C ALA A 115 4.03 15.86 -21.84
N GLN A 116 4.96 15.18 -22.51
CA GLN A 116 4.61 14.06 -23.42
C GLN A 116 3.90 12.91 -22.70
N PHE A 117 4.35 12.57 -21.47
CA PHE A 117 3.66 11.59 -20.65
C PHE A 117 2.28 12.07 -20.20
N SER A 118 2.14 13.35 -19.85
CA SER A 118 0.85 13.96 -19.50
C SER A 118 -0.14 13.83 -20.64
N ASP A 119 0.24 14.28 -21.82
CA ASP A 119 -0.58 14.20 -23.04
C ASP A 119 -0.97 12.75 -23.40
N TYR A 120 -0.07 11.81 -23.14
CA TYR A 120 -0.34 10.40 -23.37
C TYR A 120 -1.42 9.87 -22.42
N PHE A 121 -1.29 10.14 -21.10
CA PHE A 121 -2.26 9.69 -20.12
C PHE A 121 -3.64 10.33 -20.32
N ASP A 122 -3.70 11.62 -20.62
CA ASP A 122 -4.96 12.32 -20.90
C ASP A 122 -5.74 11.69 -22.07
N LYS A 123 -5.04 11.13 -23.04
CA LYS A 123 -5.64 10.46 -24.21
C LYS A 123 -5.94 8.98 -23.99
N GLU A 124 -5.15 8.29 -23.19
CA GLU A 124 -5.26 6.83 -23.01
C GLU A 124 -6.18 6.42 -21.89
N VAL A 125 -6.11 7.11 -20.74
CA VAL A 125 -6.88 6.70 -19.54
C VAL A 125 -8.40 6.68 -19.80
N PRO A 126 -9.01 7.64 -20.54
CA PRO A 126 -10.43 7.59 -20.85
C PRO A 126 -10.86 6.35 -21.64
N LYS A 127 -9.93 5.74 -22.40
CA LYS A 127 -10.20 4.53 -23.20
C LYS A 127 -10.21 3.24 -22.35
N TRP A 128 -9.79 3.31 -21.10
CA TRP A 128 -9.64 2.13 -20.26
C TRP A 128 -10.95 1.61 -19.68
N ASP A 129 -12.06 2.32 -19.88
CA ASP A 129 -13.40 1.98 -19.37
C ASP A 129 -13.34 1.57 -17.89
N LEU A 130 -12.78 2.46 -17.08
CA LEU A 130 -12.64 2.24 -15.64
C LEU A 130 -14.01 2.42 -14.99
N ARG A 131 -14.50 1.36 -14.36
CA ARG A 131 -15.80 1.34 -13.64
C ARG A 131 -15.58 0.92 -12.19
N PRO A 132 -14.95 1.78 -11.36
CA PRO A 132 -14.88 1.48 -9.93
C PRO A 132 -16.27 1.58 -9.32
N SER A 133 -16.54 0.79 -8.30
CA SER A 133 -17.74 0.99 -7.49
C SER A 133 -17.58 2.22 -6.59
N PHE A 134 -18.69 2.87 -6.25
CA PHE A 134 -18.66 4.01 -5.33
C PHE A 134 -18.05 3.64 -3.97
N GLU A 135 -18.33 2.43 -3.50
CA GLU A 135 -17.77 1.88 -2.26
C GLU A 135 -16.24 1.72 -2.32
N GLU A 136 -15.68 1.28 -3.46
CA GLU A 136 -14.23 1.20 -3.66
C GLU A 136 -13.58 2.58 -3.59
N LEU A 137 -14.23 3.61 -4.15
CA LEU A 137 -13.73 4.98 -4.08
C LEU A 137 -13.76 5.51 -2.64
N GLU A 138 -14.86 5.34 -1.92
CA GLU A 138 -14.96 5.75 -0.52
C GLU A 138 -13.93 5.04 0.36
N ASN A 139 -13.76 3.73 0.19
CA ASN A 139 -12.75 2.96 0.92
C ASN A 139 -11.34 3.43 0.62
N SER A 140 -11.05 3.76 -0.64
CA SER A 140 -9.75 4.29 -1.05
C SER A 140 -9.45 5.64 -0.40
N VAL A 141 -10.42 6.57 -0.39
CA VAL A 141 -10.31 7.87 0.30
C VAL A 141 -10.12 7.67 1.81
N ALA A 142 -10.88 6.76 2.43
CA ALA A 142 -10.73 6.48 3.85
C ALA A 142 -9.35 5.93 4.19
N ALA A 143 -8.80 5.05 3.36
CA ALA A 143 -7.45 4.52 3.51
C ALA A 143 -6.39 5.62 3.37
N SER A 144 -6.51 6.49 2.37
CA SER A 144 -5.62 7.63 2.14
C SER A 144 -5.61 8.60 3.33
N LYS A 145 -6.79 8.93 3.86
CA LYS A 145 -6.92 9.78 5.06
C LYS A 145 -6.24 9.17 6.29
N ARG A 146 -6.39 7.85 6.50
CA ARG A 146 -5.72 7.16 7.62
C ARG A 146 -4.21 7.19 7.47
N GLN A 147 -3.70 6.95 6.25
CA GLN A 147 -2.27 7.04 5.96
C GLN A 147 -1.72 8.43 6.27
N THR A 148 -2.35 9.49 5.75
CA THR A 148 -1.95 10.89 6.00
C THR A 148 -1.99 11.25 7.50
N GLN A 149 -2.98 10.74 8.24
CA GLN A 149 -3.05 10.94 9.69
C GLN A 149 -1.93 10.22 10.42
N SER A 150 -1.57 9.01 9.99
CA SER A 150 -0.46 8.25 10.55
C SER A 150 0.87 8.96 10.28
N GLU A 151 1.08 9.44 9.07
CA GLU A 151 2.27 10.22 8.69
C GLU A 151 2.42 11.50 9.52
N LYS A 152 1.33 12.23 9.77
CA LYS A 152 1.33 13.43 10.64
C LYS A 152 1.65 13.12 12.12
N ARG A 153 1.41 11.90 12.57
CA ARG A 153 1.76 11.45 13.93
C ARG A 153 3.22 11.01 14.05
N LEU A 154 3.87 10.68 12.94
CA LEU A 154 5.29 10.39 12.94
C LEU A 154 6.03 11.69 13.21
N LYS A 155 6.70 11.76 14.37
CA LYS A 155 7.66 12.84 14.63
C LYS A 155 8.84 12.63 13.68
N SER A 156 8.86 13.39 12.59
CA SER A 156 9.96 13.37 11.61
C SER A 156 11.06 14.39 11.99
N ASP A 157 11.22 14.67 13.28
CA ASP A 157 12.36 15.44 13.73
C ASP A 157 13.64 14.71 13.31
N PRO A 158 14.59 15.39 12.66
CA PRO A 158 15.84 14.77 12.29
C PRO A 158 16.53 14.23 13.55
N PRO A 159 17.18 13.05 13.48
CA PRO A 159 17.88 12.49 14.62
C PRO A 159 18.92 13.49 15.13
N LYS A 160 18.99 13.65 16.45
CA LYS A 160 20.04 14.47 17.05
C LYS A 160 21.37 13.73 16.93
N PHE A 161 22.30 14.33 16.21
CA PHE A 161 23.66 13.83 16.15
C PHE A 161 24.46 14.41 17.34
N VAL A 162 25.00 13.54 18.17
CA VAL A 162 25.90 13.91 19.25
C VAL A 162 27.28 13.40 18.89
N PHE A 163 28.23 14.34 18.76
CA PHE A 163 29.63 14.02 18.52
C PHE A 163 30.35 13.94 19.86
N SER A 164 31.13 12.90 20.06
CA SER A 164 32.02 12.74 21.21
C SER A 164 33.41 12.40 20.73
N ASN A 165 34.42 13.04 21.29
CA ASN A 165 35.81 12.70 21.07
C ASN A 165 36.29 11.57 21.99
N ASP A 166 35.52 11.29 23.05
CA ASP A 166 35.79 10.22 24.00
C ASP A 166 34.89 9.02 23.75
N PRO A 167 35.30 7.79 24.17
CA PRO A 167 34.45 6.63 24.08
C PRO A 167 33.10 6.87 24.78
N ALA A 168 32.00 6.69 24.05
CA ALA A 168 30.65 6.91 24.55
C ALA A 168 29.77 5.70 24.30
N VAL A 169 28.82 5.45 25.18
CA VAL A 169 27.82 4.39 25.08
C VAL A 169 26.43 5.03 25.02
N LEU A 170 25.63 4.60 24.04
CA LEU A 170 24.24 5.01 23.95
C LEU A 170 23.39 4.23 24.95
N LEU A 171 22.80 4.93 25.92
CA LEU A 171 21.82 4.35 26.85
C LEU A 171 20.40 4.61 26.32
N LEU A 172 19.64 3.56 26.15
CA LEU A 172 18.24 3.63 25.72
C LEU A 172 17.32 3.49 26.94
N TYR A 173 16.34 4.37 27.03
CA TYR A 173 15.29 4.37 28.05
C TYR A 173 13.93 4.30 27.40
N ASP A 174 13.00 3.58 28.01
CA ASP A 174 11.59 3.62 27.65
C ASP A 174 10.96 4.87 28.30
N GLY A 175 10.96 5.98 27.55
CA GLY A 175 10.57 7.32 28.03
C GLY A 175 11.66 8.04 28.83
N GLN A 176 11.25 8.86 29.80
CA GLN A 176 12.18 9.55 30.70
C GLN A 176 12.82 8.54 31.67
N PRO A 177 14.08 8.74 32.09
CA PRO A 177 14.73 7.85 33.06
C PRO A 177 13.92 7.74 34.34
N LEU A 178 13.49 6.52 34.68
CA LEU A 178 12.75 6.22 35.89
C LEU A 178 13.70 5.63 36.94
N LEU A 179 14.02 6.42 37.99
CA LEU A 179 14.92 6.02 39.04
C LEU A 179 14.13 5.48 40.25
N ARG A 180 14.56 4.35 40.80
CA ARG A 180 14.02 3.77 42.04
C ARG A 180 15.11 3.60 43.09
N PRO A 181 14.84 3.88 44.37
CA PRO A 181 15.80 3.70 45.44
C PRO A 181 16.26 2.23 45.55
N ILE A 182 17.51 2.03 45.87
CA ILE A 182 18.05 0.72 46.25
C ILE A 182 18.02 0.64 47.79
N GLU A 183 17.38 -0.41 48.32
CA GLU A 183 17.24 -0.60 49.79
C GLU A 183 18.57 -0.56 50.49
N LYS A 184 18.59 0.13 51.67
CA LYS A 184 19.76 0.29 52.54
C LYS A 184 20.94 1.03 51.91
N THR A 185 20.70 1.82 50.87
CA THR A 185 21.71 2.67 50.23
C THR A 185 21.10 4.03 49.85
N GLU A 186 21.93 5.03 49.60
CA GLU A 186 21.52 6.34 49.06
C GLU A 186 21.46 6.33 47.49
N LEU A 187 21.68 5.18 46.91
CA LEU A 187 21.73 5.02 45.45
C LEU A 187 20.35 4.74 44.85
N GLN A 188 20.19 5.09 43.58
CA GLN A 188 18.99 4.83 42.79
C GLN A 188 19.35 4.06 41.55
N ARG A 189 18.49 3.10 41.17
CA ARG A 189 18.65 2.33 39.94
C ARG A 189 17.66 2.80 38.89
N ALA A 190 18.09 2.94 37.63
CA ALA A 190 17.21 3.12 36.50
C ALA A 190 16.52 1.78 36.18
N VAL A 191 15.17 1.80 36.07
CA VAL A 191 14.36 0.57 35.90
C VAL A 191 13.72 0.44 34.50
N ASN A 192 13.73 1.51 33.73
CA ASN A 192 13.16 1.51 32.37
C ASN A 192 14.23 1.51 31.26
N THR A 193 15.31 0.77 31.49
CA THR A 193 16.41 0.57 30.57
C THR A 193 16.89 -0.88 30.66
N PRO A 194 17.34 -1.52 29.56
CA PRO A 194 17.97 -2.83 29.60
C PRO A 194 19.37 -2.81 30.25
N PHE A 195 19.93 -1.62 30.46
CA PHE A 195 21.25 -1.46 31.08
C PHE A 195 21.13 -1.42 32.58
N PHE A 196 22.19 -1.85 33.28
CA PHE A 196 22.25 -1.69 34.71
C PHE A 196 22.93 -0.37 35.04
N VAL A 197 22.10 0.66 35.30
CA VAL A 197 22.53 2.01 35.61
C VAL A 197 22.15 2.34 37.04
N VAL A 198 23.13 2.80 37.82
CA VAL A 198 22.96 3.24 39.21
C VAL A 198 23.38 4.69 39.30
N CYS A 199 22.54 5.50 39.91
CA CYS A 199 22.80 6.93 40.11
C CYS A 199 22.94 7.28 41.61
N GLU A 200 23.87 8.15 41.86
CA GLU A 200 24.06 8.81 43.17
C GLU A 200 23.49 10.24 43.11
N PRO A 201 22.30 10.48 43.62
CA PRO A 201 21.63 11.77 43.48
C PRO A 201 22.40 12.93 44.09
N ALA A 202 23.05 12.69 45.26
CA ALA A 202 23.83 13.71 45.97
C ALA A 202 25.06 14.19 45.17
N ALA A 203 25.68 13.28 44.39
CA ALA A 203 26.85 13.60 43.58
C ALA A 203 26.47 13.98 42.11
N HIS A 204 25.21 13.89 41.74
CA HIS A 204 24.75 14.04 40.35
C HIS A 204 25.49 13.15 39.35
N LYS A 205 25.86 11.94 39.74
CA LYS A 205 26.60 10.98 38.95
C LYS A 205 25.82 9.70 38.77
N CYS A 206 25.94 9.14 37.56
CA CYS A 206 25.42 7.82 37.26
C CYS A 206 26.55 6.92 36.76
N TYR A 207 26.47 5.66 37.13
CA TYR A 207 27.44 4.63 36.81
C TYR A 207 26.77 3.53 35.99
N LEU A 208 27.42 3.11 34.92
CA LEU A 208 27.00 2.02 34.08
C LEU A 208 27.90 0.81 34.34
N THR A 209 27.33 -0.38 34.54
CA THR A 209 28.15 -1.59 34.60
C THR A 209 28.34 -2.18 33.21
N GLY A 210 29.57 -2.48 32.87
CA GLY A 210 30.01 -3.25 31.71
C GLY A 210 30.77 -4.48 32.14
N ALA A 211 30.10 -5.65 32.24
CA ALA A 211 30.63 -6.92 32.71
C ALA A 211 31.23 -6.84 34.13
N LYS A 212 32.52 -6.62 34.24
CA LYS A 212 33.25 -6.56 35.58
C LYS A 212 33.59 -5.14 35.99
N PHE A 213 33.28 -4.13 35.18
CA PHE A 213 33.68 -2.74 35.42
C PHE A 213 32.48 -1.83 35.53
N TRP A 214 32.68 -0.73 36.26
CA TRP A 214 31.75 0.39 36.36
C TRP A 214 32.35 1.60 35.65
N TYR A 215 31.58 2.29 34.89
CA TYR A 215 31.95 3.46 34.10
C TYR A 215 31.15 4.67 34.55
#